data_1b0529ceea76f577ea65a57405d573a7
#
_entry.id   1b0529ceea76f577ea65a57405d573a7
#
_cell.length_a   1.000
_cell.length_b   1.000
_cell.length_c   1.000
_cell.angle_alpha   90.00
_cell.angle_beta   90.00
_cell.angle_gamma   90.00
#
_symmetry.space_group_name_H-M   'P 1'
#
loop_
_entity.id
_entity.type
_entity.pdbx_description
1 polymer ?
#
loop_
_entity_poly.entity_id
_entity_poly.type
_entity_poly.pdbx_seq_one_letter_code
_entity_poly.pdbx_strand_id
1 'polypeptide(L)'
;MDAAGIPYTVETAGVEQEDWQNGWRKYYHPLEIGRRLAVVPSWQEYDTDRVKLMLDPGLAFGTGGHETTSLCLEALDELVAGGERVLDIGTGSGILAIAALKLGAASAEGVDIDPVAVRTACENAALNEVDGRFTGLVGDLSDQASGKYNIVTANIVANAIISLAPVVPGLLAEGGHFIASGIIDTRADEVKAALTAAGLMVAARREKRGWVCFVCQ
;
A
#
# COMPACT_ATOMS: atom_id res chain seq x y z
N MET A 1 -32.36 12.74 31.93
CA MET A 1 -32.21 11.48 32.72
C MET A 1 -32.35 10.34 31.76
N ASP A 2 -31.38 9.42 31.76
CA ASP A 2 -31.48 8.18 30.99
C ASP A 2 -32.42 7.16 31.69
N ALA A 3 -32.58 5.97 31.09
CA ALA A 3 -33.44 4.90 31.63
C ALA A 3 -33.00 4.39 33.01
N ALA A 4 -31.82 4.71 33.49
CA ALA A 4 -31.28 4.35 34.83
C ALA A 4 -31.46 5.47 35.87
N GLY A 5 -32.03 6.63 35.49
CA GLY A 5 -32.30 7.74 36.39
C GLY A 5 -31.05 8.51 36.87
N ILE A 6 -29.94 8.30 36.25
CA ILE A 6 -28.67 8.98 36.59
C ILE A 6 -28.68 10.39 35.97
N PRO A 7 -28.55 11.47 36.75
CA PRO A 7 -28.45 12.81 36.19
C PRO A 7 -27.14 12.98 35.44
N TYR A 8 -27.21 13.44 34.19
CA TYR A 8 -26.05 13.80 33.39
C TYR A 8 -26.23 15.17 32.76
N THR A 9 -25.14 15.86 32.54
CA THR A 9 -25.08 17.13 31.83
C THR A 9 -24.42 16.86 30.48
N VAL A 10 -25.07 17.26 29.40
CA VAL A 10 -24.48 17.20 28.05
C VAL A 10 -23.97 18.60 27.72
N GLU A 11 -22.67 18.75 27.64
CA GLU A 11 -22.05 19.95 27.10
C GLU A 11 -21.74 19.70 25.62
N THR A 12 -22.37 20.46 24.74
CA THR A 12 -22.05 20.46 23.32
C THR A 12 -21.03 21.58 23.06
N ALA A 13 -19.77 21.22 22.86
CA ALA A 13 -18.78 22.14 22.32
C ALA A 13 -18.85 22.09 20.78
N GLY A 14 -19.04 23.24 20.14
CA GLY A 14 -18.89 23.35 18.69
C GLY A 14 -17.40 23.20 18.37
N VAL A 15 -17.03 22.11 17.69
CA VAL A 15 -15.70 21.98 17.08
C VAL A 15 -15.81 22.64 15.69
N GLU A 16 -14.99 23.62 15.40
CA GLU A 16 -14.92 24.19 14.06
C GLU A 16 -14.54 23.08 13.05
N GLN A 17 -15.20 23.07 11.91
CA GLN A 17 -15.04 22.02 10.90
C GLN A 17 -13.58 21.91 10.42
N GLU A 18 -12.84 23.00 10.43
CA GLU A 18 -11.39 23.06 10.12
C GLU A 18 -10.53 22.36 11.18
N ASP A 19 -10.86 22.44 12.46
CA ASP A 19 -10.13 21.77 13.54
C ASP A 19 -10.31 20.26 13.50
N TRP A 20 -11.48 19.79 13.07
CA TRP A 20 -11.75 18.38 12.90
C TRP A 20 -11.07 17.80 11.67
N GLN A 21 -11.07 18.55 10.56
CA GLN A 21 -10.44 18.13 9.31
C GLN A 21 -8.91 18.07 9.38
N ASN A 22 -8.27 18.89 10.22
CA ASN A 22 -6.81 18.99 10.30
C ASN A 22 -6.22 18.42 11.59
N GLY A 23 -7.03 18.13 12.59
CA GLY A 23 -6.59 17.66 13.92
C GLY A 23 -5.78 16.36 13.89
N TRP A 24 -6.00 15.51 12.88
CA TRP A 24 -5.27 14.25 12.69
C TRP A 24 -3.87 14.46 12.08
N ARG A 25 -3.63 15.55 11.32
CA ARG A 25 -2.34 15.84 10.66
C ARG A 25 -1.17 15.90 11.64
N LYS A 26 -1.41 16.35 12.89
CA LYS A 26 -0.37 16.44 13.93
C LYS A 26 0.17 15.09 14.40
N TYR A 27 -0.51 14.00 14.11
CA TYR A 27 -0.07 12.64 14.45
C TYR A 27 0.73 11.97 13.33
N TYR A 28 0.78 12.59 12.14
CA TYR A 28 1.58 12.07 11.04
C TYR A 28 2.96 12.70 11.05
N HIS A 29 3.95 11.85 11.13
CA HIS A 29 5.36 12.25 11.10
C HIS A 29 6.07 11.52 9.96
N PRO A 30 7.16 12.10 9.42
CA PRO A 30 8.00 11.40 8.45
C PRO A 30 8.49 10.05 8.99
N LEU A 31 8.47 9.02 8.14
CA LEU A 31 8.87 7.67 8.48
C LEU A 31 9.97 7.20 7.52
N GLU A 32 11.12 6.86 8.05
CA GLU A 32 12.17 6.19 7.27
C GLU A 32 11.90 4.69 7.19
N ILE A 33 11.91 4.14 5.97
CA ILE A 33 11.59 2.75 5.69
C ILE A 33 12.69 2.14 4.83
N GLY A 34 13.15 0.94 5.20
CA GLY A 34 14.26 0.30 4.54
C GLY A 34 15.53 1.18 4.58
N ARG A 35 16.30 1.19 3.49
CA ARG A 35 17.54 1.97 3.38
C ARG A 35 17.40 3.23 2.55
N ARG A 36 16.48 3.25 1.56
CA ARG A 36 16.40 4.28 0.53
C ARG A 36 15.17 5.17 0.63
N LEU A 37 14.11 4.79 1.38
CA LEU A 37 12.83 5.48 1.40
C LEU A 37 12.61 6.32 2.66
N ALA A 38 11.93 7.45 2.48
CA ALA A 38 11.31 8.23 3.54
C ALA A 38 9.88 8.62 3.12
N VAL A 39 8.88 8.16 3.84
CA VAL A 39 7.48 8.57 3.64
C VAL A 39 7.26 9.87 4.39
N VAL A 40 6.86 10.91 3.67
CA VAL A 40 6.72 12.28 4.21
C VAL A 40 5.33 12.80 3.93
N PRO A 41 4.57 13.25 4.96
CA PRO A 41 3.30 13.93 4.76
C PRO A 41 3.46 15.16 3.85
N SER A 42 2.54 15.39 2.93
CA SER A 42 2.63 16.48 1.93
C SER A 42 2.76 17.88 2.51
N TRP A 43 2.32 18.09 3.76
CA TRP A 43 2.36 19.37 4.49
C TRP A 43 3.60 19.54 5.38
N GLN A 44 4.56 18.60 5.35
CA GLN A 44 5.76 18.65 6.18
C GLN A 44 7.02 18.74 5.32
N GLU A 45 7.96 19.53 5.77
CA GLU A 45 9.33 19.49 5.27
C GLU A 45 10.13 18.45 6.07
N TYR A 46 10.94 17.69 5.38
CA TYR A 46 11.81 16.69 6.00
C TYR A 46 13.16 16.65 5.28
N ASP A 47 14.23 16.92 6.01
CA ASP A 47 15.59 16.88 5.46
C ASP A 47 16.15 15.47 5.60
N THR A 48 16.48 14.86 4.46
CA THR A 48 17.00 13.49 4.37
C THR A 48 17.65 13.24 3.02
N ASP A 49 18.69 12.41 2.99
CA ASP A 49 19.31 11.92 1.76
C ASP A 49 18.49 10.78 1.08
N ARG A 50 17.43 10.33 1.71
CA ARG A 50 16.56 9.26 1.19
C ARG A 50 15.61 9.77 0.11
N VAL A 51 15.14 8.85 -0.71
CA VAL A 51 14.07 9.09 -1.69
C VAL A 51 12.78 9.43 -0.94
N LYS A 52 12.33 10.68 -1.08
CA LYS A 52 11.10 11.14 -0.44
C LYS A 52 9.88 10.65 -1.22
N LEU A 53 8.99 10.03 -0.50
CA LEU A 53 7.66 9.62 -0.95
C LEU A 53 6.65 10.53 -0.26
N MET A 54 6.20 11.56 -0.97
CA MET A 54 5.24 12.54 -0.47
C MET A 54 3.84 11.95 -0.53
N LEU A 55 3.09 12.01 0.57
CA LEU A 55 1.72 11.52 0.62
C LEU A 55 0.77 12.53 1.24
N ASP A 56 -0.35 12.70 0.58
CA ASP A 56 -1.57 13.14 1.23
C ASP A 56 -2.47 11.92 1.40
N PRO A 57 -2.67 11.42 2.63
CA PRO A 57 -3.47 10.23 2.85
C PRO A 57 -4.94 10.43 2.47
N GLY A 58 -5.44 11.68 2.49
CA GLY A 58 -6.82 11.99 2.12
C GLY A 58 -7.82 11.07 2.83
N LEU A 59 -8.72 10.45 2.04
CA LEU A 59 -9.69 9.46 2.50
C LEU A 59 -9.27 8.01 2.17
N ALA A 60 -8.15 7.81 1.46
CA ALA A 60 -7.70 6.49 1.04
C ALA A 60 -6.83 5.80 2.09
N PHE A 61 -6.89 4.47 2.14
CA PHE A 61 -6.02 3.66 2.99
C PHE A 61 -4.58 3.65 2.44
N GLY A 62 -3.59 3.53 3.34
CA GLY A 62 -2.17 3.41 2.95
C GLY A 62 -1.38 4.69 3.22
N THR A 63 -1.20 5.04 4.49
CA THR A 63 -0.43 6.22 4.93
C THR A 63 1.05 5.94 5.18
N GLY A 64 1.50 4.70 4.92
CA GLY A 64 2.88 4.25 5.22
C GLY A 64 3.11 3.87 6.68
N GLY A 65 2.30 4.33 7.62
CA GLY A 65 2.46 4.08 9.06
C GLY A 65 2.01 2.70 9.53
N HIS A 66 1.23 1.98 8.72
CA HIS A 66 0.79 0.63 9.08
C HIS A 66 1.89 -0.41 8.79
N GLU A 67 2.01 -1.41 9.64
CA GLU A 67 3.04 -2.46 9.56
C GLU A 67 3.05 -3.16 8.20
N THR A 68 1.87 -3.46 7.64
CA THR A 68 1.74 -4.15 6.35
C THR A 68 2.31 -3.34 5.20
N THR A 69 2.08 -2.02 5.19
CA THR A 69 2.62 -1.10 4.20
C THR A 69 4.13 -0.97 4.35
N SER A 70 4.63 -0.84 5.59
CA SER A 70 6.07 -0.80 5.88
C SER A 70 6.78 -2.05 5.35
N LEU A 71 6.21 -3.25 5.59
CA LEU A 71 6.78 -4.52 5.11
C LEU A 71 6.85 -4.59 3.58
N CYS A 72 5.84 -4.10 2.86
CA CYS A 72 5.85 -4.02 1.40
C CYS A 72 6.90 -3.02 0.90
N LEU A 73 6.98 -1.84 1.51
CA LEU A 73 7.97 -0.81 1.15
C LEU A 73 9.40 -1.29 1.39
N GLU A 74 9.66 -2.01 2.48
CA GLU A 74 10.95 -2.66 2.74
C GLU A 74 11.30 -3.70 1.66
N ALA A 75 10.30 -4.48 1.19
CA ALA A 75 10.51 -5.43 0.11
C ALA A 75 10.78 -4.73 -1.23
N LEU A 76 10.04 -3.67 -1.56
CA LEU A 76 10.27 -2.86 -2.75
C LEU A 76 11.65 -2.18 -2.73
N ASP A 77 12.09 -1.69 -1.55
CA ASP A 77 13.42 -1.11 -1.37
C ASP A 77 14.55 -2.08 -1.71
N GLU A 78 14.36 -3.37 -1.50
CA GLU A 78 15.35 -4.40 -1.83
C GLU A 78 15.25 -4.87 -3.29
N LEU A 79 14.03 -4.96 -3.84
CA LEU A 79 13.77 -5.60 -5.14
C LEU A 79 13.87 -4.65 -6.32
N VAL A 80 13.53 -3.36 -6.14
CA VAL A 80 13.59 -2.40 -7.25
C VAL A 80 15.06 -2.01 -7.52
N ALA A 81 15.57 -2.44 -8.67
CA ALA A 81 16.90 -2.15 -9.16
C ALA A 81 16.93 -1.07 -10.26
N GLY A 82 15.80 -0.85 -10.91
CA GLY A 82 15.58 0.13 -11.96
C GLY A 82 15.07 -0.51 -13.26
N GLY A 83 14.06 0.09 -13.85
CA GLY A 83 13.49 -0.34 -15.13
C GLY A 83 12.34 -1.36 -15.02
N GLU A 84 11.91 -1.73 -13.81
CA GLU A 84 10.81 -2.69 -13.61
C GLU A 84 9.47 -2.11 -14.07
N ARG A 85 8.61 -3.01 -14.54
CA ARG A 85 7.17 -2.79 -14.70
C ARG A 85 6.46 -3.35 -13.48
N VAL A 86 5.68 -2.53 -12.78
CA VAL A 86 5.04 -2.86 -11.51
C VAL A 86 3.53 -2.86 -11.64
N LEU A 87 2.86 -3.80 -10.97
CA LEU A 87 1.40 -3.83 -10.79
C LEU A 87 1.10 -3.80 -9.29
N ASP A 88 0.27 -2.86 -8.86
CA ASP A 88 -0.18 -2.72 -7.48
C ASP A 88 -1.68 -2.99 -7.39
N ILE A 89 -2.05 -4.13 -6.81
CA ILE A 89 -3.43 -4.60 -6.70
C ILE A 89 -4.01 -4.21 -5.34
N GLY A 90 -5.13 -3.48 -5.35
CA GLY A 90 -5.65 -2.79 -4.17
C GLY A 90 -4.76 -1.60 -3.82
N THR A 91 -4.52 -0.75 -4.83
CA THR A 91 -3.49 0.31 -4.74
C THR A 91 -3.77 1.38 -3.68
N GLY A 92 -5.02 1.58 -3.28
CA GLY A 92 -5.41 2.55 -2.26
C GLY A 92 -4.89 3.95 -2.57
N SER A 93 -4.01 4.47 -1.71
CA SER A 93 -3.35 5.78 -1.91
C SER A 93 -2.29 5.79 -3.02
N GLY A 94 -1.97 4.65 -3.63
CA GLY A 94 -0.90 4.50 -4.62
C GLY A 94 0.49 4.34 -4.02
N ILE A 95 0.62 4.25 -2.70
CA ILE A 95 1.91 4.34 -2.00
C ILE A 95 2.94 3.32 -2.50
N LEU A 96 2.55 2.06 -2.78
CA LEU A 96 3.48 1.02 -3.20
C LEU A 96 3.93 1.23 -4.65
N ALA A 97 3.00 1.51 -5.55
CA ALA A 97 3.28 1.82 -6.94
C ALA A 97 4.18 3.06 -7.09
N ILE A 98 3.86 4.14 -6.36
CA ILE A 98 4.63 5.39 -6.36
C ILE A 98 6.02 5.17 -5.76
N ALA A 99 6.14 4.40 -4.67
CA ALA A 99 7.43 4.04 -4.08
C ALA A 99 8.31 3.31 -5.10
N ALA A 100 7.76 2.32 -5.80
CA ALA A 100 8.50 1.61 -6.84
C ALA A 100 8.99 2.56 -7.96
N LEU A 101 8.15 3.48 -8.43
CA LEU A 101 8.52 4.50 -9.42
C LEU A 101 9.62 5.45 -8.92
N LYS A 102 9.53 5.89 -7.68
CA LYS A 102 10.56 6.74 -7.05
C LYS A 102 11.87 6.02 -6.84
N LEU A 103 11.84 4.70 -6.63
CA LEU A 103 13.03 3.84 -6.52
C LEU A 103 13.67 3.51 -7.88
N GLY A 104 13.00 3.82 -9.01
CA GLY A 104 13.56 3.66 -10.35
C GLY A 104 12.80 2.72 -11.28
N ALA A 105 11.65 2.18 -10.88
CA ALA A 105 10.81 1.40 -11.78
C ALA A 105 10.42 2.22 -13.03
N ALA A 106 10.33 1.57 -14.20
CA ALA A 106 10.03 2.25 -15.46
C ALA A 106 8.56 2.70 -15.52
N SER A 107 7.64 1.85 -15.06
CA SER A 107 6.21 2.13 -15.05
C SER A 107 5.50 1.38 -13.94
N ALA A 108 4.38 1.91 -13.49
CA ALA A 108 3.51 1.24 -12.54
C ALA A 108 2.03 1.39 -12.92
N GLU A 109 1.28 0.32 -12.73
CA GLU A 109 -0.18 0.31 -12.82
C GLU A 109 -0.74 0.04 -11.43
N GLY A 110 -1.68 0.88 -10.99
CA GLY A 110 -2.41 0.71 -9.73
C GLY A 110 -3.87 0.38 -9.99
N VAL A 111 -4.34 -0.75 -9.49
CA VAL A 111 -5.74 -1.18 -9.66
C VAL A 111 -6.44 -1.13 -8.31
N ASP A 112 -7.63 -0.55 -8.28
CA ASP A 112 -8.51 -0.59 -7.11
C ASP A 112 -9.97 -0.63 -7.54
N ILE A 113 -10.80 -1.28 -6.74
CA ILE A 113 -12.24 -1.33 -6.98
C ILE A 113 -12.93 -0.01 -6.65
N ASP A 114 -12.33 0.79 -5.75
CA ASP A 114 -12.85 2.09 -5.35
C ASP A 114 -12.31 3.22 -6.27
N PRO A 115 -13.16 3.88 -7.07
CA PRO A 115 -12.73 5.00 -7.91
C PRO A 115 -12.17 6.18 -7.11
N VAL A 116 -12.51 6.31 -5.82
CA VAL A 116 -11.93 7.34 -4.94
C VAL A 116 -10.48 7.02 -4.65
N ALA A 117 -10.16 5.76 -4.35
CA ALA A 117 -8.79 5.29 -4.15
C ALA A 117 -7.93 5.54 -5.40
N VAL A 118 -8.42 5.14 -6.59
CA VAL A 118 -7.71 5.36 -7.86
C VAL A 118 -7.43 6.84 -8.11
N ARG A 119 -8.41 7.71 -7.86
CA ARG A 119 -8.20 9.17 -7.99
C ARG A 119 -7.13 9.67 -7.02
N THR A 120 -7.20 9.26 -5.74
CA THR A 120 -6.18 9.63 -4.73
C THR A 120 -4.79 9.14 -5.13
N ALA A 121 -4.68 7.92 -5.68
CA ALA A 121 -3.41 7.39 -6.19
C ALA A 121 -2.85 8.26 -7.33
N CYS A 122 -3.69 8.68 -8.28
CA CYS A 122 -3.28 9.60 -9.35
C CYS A 122 -2.83 10.96 -8.82
N GLU A 123 -3.55 11.53 -7.84
CA GLU A 123 -3.18 12.79 -7.18
C GLU A 123 -1.83 12.67 -6.46
N ASN A 124 -1.61 11.58 -5.72
CA ASN A 124 -0.33 11.29 -5.08
C ASN A 124 0.80 11.03 -6.09
N ALA A 125 0.51 10.40 -7.23
CA ALA A 125 1.51 10.21 -8.28
C ALA A 125 1.96 11.57 -8.86
N ALA A 126 1.03 12.49 -9.10
CA ALA A 126 1.33 13.85 -9.53
C ALA A 126 2.13 14.63 -8.47
N LEU A 127 1.75 14.52 -7.18
CA LEU A 127 2.48 15.11 -6.05
C LEU A 127 3.95 14.65 -5.99
N ASN A 128 4.22 13.42 -6.42
CA ASN A 128 5.57 12.83 -6.46
C ASN A 128 6.29 12.98 -7.81
N GLU A 129 5.69 13.68 -8.79
CA GLU A 129 6.25 13.90 -10.13
C GLU A 129 6.50 12.59 -10.89
N VAL A 130 5.62 11.59 -10.70
CA VAL A 130 5.69 10.29 -11.37
C VAL A 130 4.41 9.93 -12.15
N ASP A 131 3.46 10.84 -12.27
CA ASP A 131 2.19 10.68 -12.98
C ASP A 131 2.36 10.26 -14.44
N GLY A 132 3.40 10.73 -15.12
CA GLY A 132 3.73 10.30 -16.49
C GLY A 132 4.15 8.81 -16.61
N ARG A 133 4.38 8.12 -15.49
CA ARG A 133 4.77 6.69 -15.43
C ARG A 133 3.80 5.83 -14.60
N PHE A 134 2.77 6.46 -14.02
CA PHE A 134 1.73 5.81 -13.25
C PHE A 134 0.41 5.77 -14.02
N THR A 135 -0.27 4.63 -13.99
CA THR A 135 -1.62 4.47 -14.55
C THR A 135 -2.55 3.93 -13.48
N GLY A 136 -3.56 4.70 -13.09
CA GLY A 136 -4.62 4.27 -12.18
C GLY A 136 -5.78 3.65 -12.93
N LEU A 137 -6.23 2.46 -12.53
CA LEU A 137 -7.30 1.71 -13.17
C LEU A 137 -8.36 1.31 -12.14
N VAL A 138 -9.62 1.59 -12.45
CA VAL A 138 -10.75 1.10 -11.63
C VAL A 138 -11.12 -0.30 -12.10
N GLY A 139 -11.04 -1.29 -11.21
CA GLY A 139 -11.35 -2.68 -11.54
C GLY A 139 -11.22 -3.61 -10.34
N ASP A 140 -11.71 -4.83 -10.50
CA ASP A 140 -11.59 -5.86 -9.47
C ASP A 140 -10.29 -6.64 -9.65
N LEU A 141 -9.45 -6.64 -8.61
CA LEU A 141 -8.17 -7.36 -8.55
C LEU A 141 -7.36 -7.22 -9.86
N SER A 142 -7.26 -8.30 -10.63
CA SER A 142 -6.44 -8.39 -11.83
C SER A 142 -7.18 -8.19 -13.16
N ASP A 143 -8.48 -7.90 -13.13
CA ASP A 143 -9.31 -7.85 -14.36
C ASP A 143 -8.84 -6.79 -15.36
N GLN A 144 -8.21 -5.73 -14.88
CA GLN A 144 -7.67 -4.64 -15.70
C GLN A 144 -6.17 -4.82 -16.01
N ALA A 145 -5.51 -5.81 -15.40
CA ALA A 145 -4.08 -6.03 -15.61
C ALA A 145 -3.81 -6.58 -17.01
N SER A 146 -2.85 -5.98 -17.71
CA SER A 146 -2.51 -6.39 -19.07
C SER A 146 -1.01 -6.66 -19.23
N GLY A 147 -0.64 -7.88 -19.65
CA GLY A 147 0.74 -8.28 -19.92
C GLY A 147 1.47 -8.86 -18.71
N LYS A 148 2.77 -8.60 -18.63
CA LYS A 148 3.66 -9.18 -17.62
C LYS A 148 4.36 -8.09 -16.82
N TYR A 149 4.56 -8.37 -15.52
CA TYR A 149 5.15 -7.43 -14.57
C TYR A 149 6.36 -8.05 -13.88
N ASN A 150 7.38 -7.25 -13.66
CA ASN A 150 8.55 -7.68 -12.89
C ASN A 150 8.26 -7.75 -11.40
N ILE A 151 7.37 -6.89 -10.91
CA ILE A 151 6.91 -6.89 -9.52
C ILE A 151 5.39 -6.72 -9.52
N VAL A 152 4.71 -7.60 -8.79
CA VAL A 152 3.29 -7.46 -8.44
C VAL A 152 3.21 -7.26 -6.93
N THR A 153 2.47 -6.25 -6.48
CA THR A 153 2.20 -6.00 -5.07
C THR A 153 0.72 -6.17 -4.78
N ALA A 154 0.39 -6.69 -3.59
CA ALA A 154 -0.97 -6.71 -3.07
C ALA A 154 -0.93 -6.60 -1.54
N ASN A 155 -1.33 -5.44 -1.01
CA ASN A 155 -1.47 -5.21 0.43
C ASN A 155 -2.95 -5.18 0.80
N ILE A 156 -3.57 -6.36 0.77
CA ILE A 156 -5.01 -6.57 0.94
C ILE A 156 -5.28 -7.71 1.92
N VAL A 157 -6.54 -7.90 2.33
CA VAL A 157 -6.90 -8.93 3.31
C VAL A 157 -6.61 -10.35 2.82
N ALA A 158 -6.32 -11.27 3.73
CA ALA A 158 -5.89 -12.63 3.45
C ALA A 158 -6.81 -13.38 2.46
N ASN A 159 -8.14 -13.23 2.57
CA ASN A 159 -9.09 -13.86 1.64
C ASN A 159 -8.89 -13.39 0.19
N ALA A 160 -8.64 -12.11 -0.01
CA ALA A 160 -8.40 -11.55 -1.33
C ALA A 160 -7.05 -12.04 -1.90
N ILE A 161 -6.00 -12.15 -1.07
CA ILE A 161 -4.72 -12.76 -1.49
C ILE A 161 -4.92 -14.22 -1.93
N ILE A 162 -5.68 -15.02 -1.16
CA ILE A 162 -5.97 -16.41 -1.50
C ILE A 162 -6.71 -16.52 -2.84
N SER A 163 -7.70 -15.66 -3.06
CA SER A 163 -8.45 -15.61 -4.33
C SER A 163 -7.58 -15.15 -5.51
N LEU A 164 -6.64 -14.26 -5.27
CA LEU A 164 -5.71 -13.74 -6.27
C LEU A 164 -4.60 -14.73 -6.63
N ALA A 165 -4.16 -15.58 -5.70
CA ALA A 165 -3.00 -16.45 -5.85
C ALA A 165 -2.97 -17.25 -7.16
N PRO A 166 -4.07 -17.88 -7.65
CA PRO A 166 -4.06 -18.64 -8.90
C PRO A 166 -3.78 -17.82 -10.15
N VAL A 167 -4.03 -16.50 -10.10
CA VAL A 167 -3.87 -15.59 -11.27
C VAL A 167 -2.46 -15.02 -11.34
N VAL A 168 -1.80 -14.83 -10.19
CA VAL A 168 -0.50 -14.15 -10.08
C VAL A 168 0.58 -14.73 -11.00
N PRO A 169 0.78 -16.07 -11.14
CA PRO A 169 1.81 -16.61 -12.05
C PRO A 169 1.59 -16.15 -13.50
N GLY A 170 0.32 -15.97 -13.89
CA GLY A 170 -0.06 -15.43 -15.19
C GLY A 170 0.36 -13.97 -15.41
N LEU A 171 0.54 -13.19 -14.35
CA LEU A 171 0.91 -11.78 -14.38
C LEU A 171 2.42 -11.54 -14.25
N LEU A 172 3.17 -12.48 -13.68
CA LEU A 172 4.61 -12.32 -13.48
C LEU A 172 5.40 -12.52 -14.78
N ALA A 173 6.36 -11.62 -15.00
CA ALA A 173 7.43 -11.83 -15.97
C ALA A 173 8.37 -12.95 -15.48
N GLU A 174 9.24 -13.46 -16.37
CA GLU A 174 10.29 -14.40 -15.97
C GLU A 174 11.19 -13.79 -14.88
N GLY A 175 11.37 -14.50 -13.77
CA GLY A 175 12.10 -14.00 -12.61
C GLY A 175 11.38 -12.89 -11.81
N GLY A 176 10.11 -12.63 -12.12
CA GLY A 176 9.31 -11.62 -11.43
C GLY A 176 8.97 -12.00 -9.99
N HIS A 177 8.58 -11.02 -9.19
CA HIS A 177 8.30 -11.17 -7.77
C HIS A 177 6.86 -10.76 -7.44
N PHE A 178 6.25 -11.50 -6.51
CA PHE A 178 4.98 -11.13 -5.90
C PHE A 178 5.16 -10.79 -4.43
N ILE A 179 4.75 -9.58 -4.02
CA ILE A 179 4.76 -9.10 -2.64
C ILE A 179 3.31 -9.13 -2.13
N ALA A 180 3.00 -10.06 -1.23
CA ALA A 180 1.69 -10.22 -0.63
C ALA A 180 1.70 -9.83 0.85
N SER A 181 0.91 -8.84 1.24
CA SER A 181 0.81 -8.34 2.63
C SER A 181 -0.65 -8.03 3.00
N GLY A 182 -0.89 -7.48 4.19
CA GLY A 182 -2.24 -7.35 4.75
C GLY A 182 -2.71 -8.62 5.44
N ILE A 183 -1.78 -9.51 5.78
CA ILE A 183 -2.03 -10.84 6.31
C ILE A 183 -1.77 -10.82 7.82
N ILE A 184 -2.79 -11.09 8.63
CA ILE A 184 -2.59 -11.31 10.07
C ILE A 184 -1.85 -12.64 10.29
N ASP A 185 -0.96 -12.71 11.26
CA ASP A 185 -0.08 -13.86 11.53
C ASP A 185 -0.84 -15.19 11.66
N THR A 186 -2.00 -15.17 12.30
CA THR A 186 -2.87 -16.36 12.47
C THR A 186 -3.40 -16.92 11.14
N ARG A 187 -3.36 -16.15 10.05
CA ARG A 187 -3.77 -16.58 8.70
C ARG A 187 -2.59 -16.86 7.76
N ALA A 188 -1.35 -16.65 8.25
CA ALA A 188 -0.17 -16.74 7.40
C ALA A 188 0.03 -18.11 6.74
N ASP A 189 -0.18 -19.18 7.48
CA ASP A 189 0.02 -20.55 6.96
C ASP A 189 -1.02 -20.91 5.89
N GLU A 190 -2.26 -20.47 6.04
CA GLU A 190 -3.32 -20.64 5.04
C GLU A 190 -2.98 -19.92 3.74
N VAL A 191 -2.56 -18.63 3.84
CA VAL A 191 -2.14 -17.85 2.68
C VAL A 191 -0.93 -18.48 2.00
N LYS A 192 0.10 -18.88 2.77
CA LYS A 192 1.27 -19.57 2.25
C LYS A 192 0.90 -20.83 1.48
N ALA A 193 -0.02 -21.65 2.01
CA ALA A 193 -0.49 -22.84 1.34
C ALA A 193 -1.15 -22.53 -0.02
N ALA A 194 -1.99 -21.48 -0.07
CA ALA A 194 -2.63 -21.03 -1.31
C ALA A 194 -1.61 -20.52 -2.35
N LEU A 195 -0.63 -19.73 -1.93
CA LEU A 195 0.45 -19.23 -2.80
C LEU A 195 1.26 -20.39 -3.38
N THR A 196 1.63 -21.37 -2.54
CA THR A 196 2.39 -22.55 -2.97
C THR A 196 1.57 -23.44 -3.92
N ALA A 197 0.28 -23.63 -3.63
CA ALA A 197 -0.62 -24.42 -4.50
C ALA A 197 -0.81 -23.76 -5.88
N ALA A 198 -0.70 -22.44 -5.96
CA ALA A 198 -0.71 -21.69 -7.21
C ALA A 198 0.62 -21.76 -8.00
N GLY A 199 1.65 -22.44 -7.47
CA GLY A 199 2.96 -22.59 -8.10
C GLY A 199 3.96 -21.48 -7.75
N LEU A 200 3.63 -20.61 -6.80
CA LEU A 200 4.54 -19.56 -6.33
C LEU A 200 5.49 -20.11 -5.26
N MET A 201 6.77 -19.86 -5.42
CA MET A 201 7.79 -20.19 -4.43
C MET A 201 7.93 -19.02 -3.43
N VAL A 202 7.65 -19.27 -2.15
CA VAL A 202 7.87 -18.27 -1.09
C VAL A 202 9.37 -18.14 -0.83
N ALA A 203 9.96 -17.05 -1.34
CA ALA A 203 11.38 -16.74 -1.18
C ALA A 203 11.70 -16.09 0.17
N ALA A 204 10.78 -15.28 0.71
CA ALA A 204 10.93 -14.65 2.01
C ALA A 204 9.58 -14.51 2.74
N ARG A 205 9.64 -14.61 4.07
CA ARG A 205 8.56 -14.24 5.01
C ARG A 205 9.08 -13.16 5.93
N ARG A 206 8.35 -12.05 6.02
CA ARG A 206 8.64 -10.91 6.90
C ARG A 206 7.50 -10.73 7.88
N GLU A 207 7.82 -10.33 9.09
CA GLU A 207 6.83 -10.15 10.15
C GLU A 207 7.08 -8.86 10.92
N LYS A 208 5.99 -8.18 11.28
CA LYS A 208 6.03 -6.98 12.11
C LYS A 208 4.73 -6.85 12.90
N ARG A 209 4.82 -6.90 14.23
CA ARG A 209 3.68 -6.69 15.15
C ARG A 209 2.43 -7.50 14.79
N GLY A 210 2.58 -8.80 14.51
CA GLY A 210 1.46 -9.70 14.20
C GLY A 210 0.95 -9.61 12.75
N TRP A 211 1.69 -8.92 11.86
CA TRP A 211 1.41 -8.86 10.43
C TRP A 211 2.51 -9.53 9.64
N VAL A 212 2.11 -10.19 8.56
CA VAL A 212 3.01 -10.97 7.69
C VAL A 212 2.99 -10.42 6.27
N CYS A 213 4.16 -10.43 5.65
CA CYS A 213 4.36 -10.18 4.23
C CYS A 213 5.16 -11.34 3.63
N PHE A 214 4.69 -11.88 2.52
CA PHE A 214 5.41 -12.86 1.72
C PHE A 214 6.00 -12.21 0.47
N VAL A 215 7.24 -12.57 0.16
CA VAL A 215 7.85 -12.30 -1.14
C VAL A 215 7.97 -13.64 -1.86
N CYS A 216 7.35 -13.74 -3.04
CA CYS A 216 7.28 -14.96 -3.86
C CYS A 216 7.90 -14.75 -5.24
N GLN A 217 8.31 -15.86 -5.85
CA GLN A 217 8.74 -15.97 -7.24
C GLN A 217 7.93 -17.04 -7.96
#